data_90e923ab50465ac057757e291086c2f6
#
_entry.id   90e923ab50465ac057757e291086c2f6
#
_cell.length_a   1.000
_cell.length_b   1.000
_cell.length_c   1.000
_cell.angle_alpha   90.00
_cell.angle_beta   90.00
_cell.angle_gamma   90.00
#
_symmetry.space_group_name_H-M   'P 1'
#
loop_
_entity.id
_entity.type
_entity.pdbx_description
1 polymer ?
#
loop_
_entity_poly.entity_id
_entity_poly.type
_entity_poly.pdbx_seq_one_letter_code
_entity_poly.pdbx_strand_id
1 'polypeptide(L)'
;MAVVASAFSIFPLLYVLSAALNPTGTMAGASTLFTEIGFGNFDALFANQERPFGRWFANTLVIGTVTSVATVFLGALAAYAFSRMRFTGRRAGLLTLLLLQMFPQLLTVVAIFLLLNFIGDIIPALGLGSQLGLIMVYLGGALGVNTYLMYGFFNTVPISLDESARIDGASHVQVFFKIILPLVTPILAVVGLLAFIGISSEFVIASVVLTDPESQTLAVGLYSYVAQQRSENWGVFAAGAVLAAVPVMTLFLFLQRYITSGLTAGGVKG
;
A
#
# COMPACT_ATOMS: atom_id res chain seq x y z
N MET A 1 20.48 22.77 9.09
CA MET A 1 19.20 22.39 8.45
C MET A 1 18.99 20.88 8.44
N ALA A 2 19.88 20.07 7.82
CA ALA A 2 19.70 18.61 7.75
C ALA A 2 19.54 17.93 9.12
N VAL A 3 20.37 18.26 10.11
CA VAL A 3 20.32 17.69 11.47
C VAL A 3 18.97 17.98 12.15
N VAL A 4 18.48 19.23 12.04
CA VAL A 4 17.18 19.64 12.63
C VAL A 4 16.02 18.89 11.95
N ALA A 5 16.05 18.78 10.61
CA ALA A 5 15.03 18.02 9.88
C ALA A 5 15.05 16.53 10.25
N SER A 6 16.22 15.94 10.38
CA SER A 6 16.37 14.54 10.81
C SER A 6 15.85 14.33 12.24
N ALA A 7 16.21 15.19 13.18
CA ALA A 7 15.74 15.13 14.57
C ALA A 7 14.21 15.26 14.64
N PHE A 8 13.62 16.19 13.89
CA PHE A 8 12.19 16.37 13.81
C PHE A 8 11.47 15.14 13.25
N SER A 9 12.03 14.51 12.20
CA SER A 9 11.44 13.32 11.57
C SER A 9 11.56 12.06 12.43
N ILE A 10 12.64 11.94 13.23
CA ILE A 10 12.87 10.77 14.08
C ILE A 10 12.07 10.86 15.38
N PHE A 11 11.79 12.05 15.89
CA PHE A 11 11.12 12.25 17.18
C PHE A 11 9.78 11.48 17.30
N PRO A 12 8.83 11.54 16.34
CA PRO A 12 7.59 10.78 16.44
C PRO A 12 7.81 9.27 16.51
N LEU A 13 8.82 8.75 15.80
CA LEU A 13 9.15 7.33 15.81
C LEU A 13 9.70 6.90 17.17
N LEU A 14 10.58 7.71 17.76
CA LEU A 14 11.09 7.48 19.12
C LEU A 14 9.96 7.54 20.15
N TYR A 15 9.00 8.45 19.99
CA TYR A 15 7.85 8.54 20.87
C TYR A 15 7.01 7.26 20.82
N VAL A 16 6.66 6.76 19.63
CA VAL A 16 5.87 5.53 19.46
C VAL A 16 6.63 4.33 20.03
N LEU A 17 7.94 4.24 19.78
CA LEU A 17 8.78 3.18 20.32
C LEU A 17 8.85 3.24 21.85
N SER A 18 9.01 4.44 22.41
CA SER A 18 9.00 4.65 23.87
C SER A 18 7.66 4.26 24.49
N ALA A 19 6.55 4.65 23.86
CA ALA A 19 5.21 4.28 24.33
C ALA A 19 4.98 2.75 24.27
N ALA A 20 5.47 2.08 23.21
CA ALA A 20 5.39 0.63 23.07
C ALA A 20 6.14 -0.12 24.17
N LEU A 21 7.25 0.44 24.63
CA LEU A 21 8.11 -0.15 25.67
C LEU A 21 7.74 0.29 27.10
N ASN A 22 6.82 1.24 27.27
CA ASN A 22 6.46 1.76 28.58
C ASN A 22 5.51 0.79 29.32
N PRO A 23 5.92 0.23 30.49
CA PRO A 23 5.12 -0.77 31.23
C PRO A 23 3.76 -0.25 31.72
N THR A 24 3.60 1.07 31.92
CA THR A 24 2.32 1.63 32.38
C THR A 24 1.21 1.50 31.33
N GLY A 25 1.57 1.36 30.05
CA GLY A 25 0.65 1.17 28.94
C GLY A 25 -0.29 2.34 28.66
N THR A 26 -0.23 3.42 29.46
CA THR A 26 -1.15 4.57 29.39
C THR A 26 -0.58 5.72 28.57
N MET A 27 -1.47 6.56 28.04
CA MET A 27 -1.06 7.78 27.33
C MET A 27 -0.31 8.76 28.28
N ALA A 28 -0.72 8.86 29.53
CA ALA A 28 -0.06 9.71 30.51
C ALA A 28 1.36 9.23 30.83
N GLY A 29 1.55 7.93 31.00
CA GLY A 29 2.87 7.32 31.22
C GLY A 29 3.81 7.47 30.03
N ALA A 30 3.29 7.51 28.81
CA ALA A 30 4.05 7.74 27.60
C ALA A 30 4.52 9.19 27.37
N SER A 31 4.13 10.13 28.25
CA SER A 31 4.52 11.55 28.15
C SER A 31 6.02 11.81 28.33
N THR A 32 6.73 10.89 28.98
CA THR A 32 8.19 10.93 29.16
C THR A 32 8.85 9.79 28.38
N LEU A 33 9.93 10.10 27.63
CA LEU A 33 10.58 9.11 26.79
C LEU A 33 11.47 8.18 27.61
N PHE A 34 11.30 6.87 27.40
CA PHE A 34 12.18 5.80 27.91
C PHE A 34 12.46 5.83 29.43
N THR A 35 11.52 6.28 30.24
CA THR A 35 11.65 6.30 31.71
C THR A 35 11.71 4.90 32.29
N GLU A 36 10.91 4.00 31.75
CA GLU A 36 10.90 2.58 32.06
C GLU A 36 10.80 1.79 30.77
N ILE A 37 11.45 0.62 30.73
CA ILE A 37 11.47 -0.24 29.54
C ILE A 37 10.97 -1.63 29.93
N GLY A 38 9.92 -2.08 29.25
CA GLY A 38 9.33 -3.40 29.41
C GLY A 38 8.66 -3.90 28.12
N PHE A 39 8.44 -5.19 28.02
CA PHE A 39 7.81 -5.83 26.86
C PHE A 39 6.35 -6.23 27.12
N GLY A 40 5.78 -5.89 28.27
CA GLY A 40 4.41 -6.27 28.65
C GLY A 40 3.33 -5.85 27.67
N ASN A 41 3.50 -4.74 26.95
CA ASN A 41 2.56 -4.32 25.89
C ASN A 41 2.57 -5.27 24.68
N PHE A 42 3.73 -5.82 24.34
CA PHE A 42 3.83 -6.83 23.28
C PHE A 42 3.21 -8.15 23.72
N ASP A 43 3.45 -8.58 24.97
CA ASP A 43 2.82 -9.77 25.52
C ASP A 43 1.30 -9.63 25.54
N ALA A 44 0.78 -8.50 26.01
CA ALA A 44 -0.64 -8.19 26.03
C ALA A 44 -1.26 -8.15 24.61
N LEU A 45 -0.51 -7.67 23.61
CA LEU A 45 -0.94 -7.63 22.21
C LEU A 45 -1.18 -9.05 21.66
N PHE A 46 -0.29 -10.00 21.95
CA PHE A 46 -0.39 -11.36 21.45
C PHE A 46 -1.30 -12.26 22.29
N ALA A 47 -1.46 -11.98 23.58
CA ALA A 47 -2.27 -12.78 24.50
C ALA A 47 -3.78 -12.57 24.31
N ASN A 48 -4.21 -11.49 23.67
CA ASN A 48 -5.61 -11.14 23.55
C ASN A 48 -6.30 -11.95 22.43
N GLN A 49 -7.13 -12.92 22.81
CA GLN A 49 -7.85 -13.79 21.87
C GLN A 49 -9.02 -13.09 21.17
N GLU A 50 -9.65 -12.10 21.80
CA GLU A 50 -10.74 -11.31 21.18
C GLU A 50 -10.21 -10.32 20.14
N ARG A 51 -8.91 -9.99 20.20
CA ARG A 51 -8.21 -9.07 19.31
C ARG A 51 -7.02 -9.78 18.68
N PRO A 52 -7.25 -10.62 17.67
CA PRO A 52 -6.25 -11.55 17.14
C PRO A 52 -5.20 -10.82 16.26
N PHE A 53 -4.26 -10.11 16.90
CA PHE A 53 -3.22 -9.33 16.24
C PHE A 53 -2.49 -10.11 15.13
N GLY A 54 -2.12 -11.35 15.39
CA GLY A 54 -1.42 -12.19 14.43
C GLY A 54 -2.23 -12.41 13.14
N ARG A 55 -3.56 -12.54 13.25
CA ARG A 55 -4.46 -12.63 12.10
C ARG A 55 -4.53 -11.31 11.34
N TRP A 56 -4.70 -10.19 12.04
CA TRP A 56 -4.73 -8.87 11.41
C TRP A 56 -3.44 -8.57 10.64
N PHE A 57 -2.31 -8.94 11.25
CA PHE A 57 -1.00 -8.80 10.63
C PHE A 57 -0.88 -9.64 9.35
N ALA A 58 -1.25 -10.93 9.42
CA ALA A 58 -1.27 -11.82 8.27
C ALA A 58 -2.23 -11.35 7.16
N ASN A 59 -3.45 -10.94 7.54
CA ASN A 59 -4.44 -10.41 6.61
C ASN A 59 -3.90 -9.18 5.86
N THR A 60 -3.29 -8.25 6.58
CA THR A 60 -2.70 -7.05 5.97
C THR A 60 -1.56 -7.39 5.01
N LEU A 61 -0.70 -8.35 5.38
CA LEU A 61 0.35 -8.81 4.49
C LEU A 61 -0.20 -9.44 3.22
N VAL A 62 -1.21 -10.29 3.33
CA VAL A 62 -1.84 -10.96 2.18
C VAL A 62 -2.54 -9.93 1.30
N ILE A 63 -3.44 -9.13 1.87
CA ILE A 63 -4.21 -8.13 1.12
C ILE A 63 -3.25 -7.10 0.50
N GLY A 64 -2.28 -6.58 1.27
CA GLY A 64 -1.30 -5.60 0.82
C GLY A 64 -0.42 -6.13 -0.31
N THR A 65 0.11 -7.34 -0.16
CA THR A 65 0.99 -7.95 -1.18
C THR A 65 0.22 -8.30 -2.45
N VAL A 66 -0.91 -9.00 -2.33
CA VAL A 66 -1.70 -9.41 -3.50
C VAL A 66 -2.18 -8.18 -4.28
N THR A 67 -2.72 -7.18 -3.58
CA THR A 67 -3.23 -5.98 -4.25
C THR A 67 -2.09 -5.15 -4.84
N SER A 68 -0.97 -4.95 -4.14
CA SER A 68 0.15 -4.15 -4.67
C SER A 68 0.80 -4.81 -5.88
N VAL A 69 1.01 -6.13 -5.87
CA VAL A 69 1.54 -6.88 -7.02
C VAL A 69 0.59 -6.79 -8.21
N ALA A 70 -0.71 -7.00 -7.99
CA ALA A 70 -1.71 -6.89 -9.04
C ALA A 70 -1.82 -5.45 -9.58
N THR A 71 -1.74 -4.43 -8.70
CA THR A 71 -1.69 -3.00 -9.10
C THR A 71 -0.50 -2.70 -10.00
N VAL A 72 0.70 -3.16 -9.62
CA VAL A 72 1.91 -2.99 -10.44
C VAL A 72 1.76 -3.67 -11.78
N PHE A 73 1.28 -4.90 -11.79
CA PHE A 73 1.12 -5.68 -13.02
C PHE A 73 0.08 -5.07 -13.97
N LEU A 74 -1.13 -4.79 -13.48
CA LEU A 74 -2.21 -4.19 -14.26
C LEU A 74 -1.84 -2.77 -14.72
N GLY A 75 -1.24 -1.97 -13.82
CA GLY A 75 -0.75 -0.64 -14.14
C GLY A 75 0.34 -0.65 -15.21
N ALA A 76 1.28 -1.60 -15.16
CA ALA A 76 2.32 -1.76 -16.18
C ALA A 76 1.75 -2.18 -17.54
N LEU A 77 0.79 -3.10 -17.58
CA LEU A 77 0.08 -3.48 -18.80
C LEU A 77 -0.65 -2.29 -19.41
N ALA A 78 -1.40 -1.54 -18.59
CA ALA A 78 -2.10 -0.35 -19.04
C ALA A 78 -1.13 0.74 -19.53
N ALA A 79 -0.05 1.01 -18.77
CA ALA A 79 0.98 1.97 -19.14
C ALA A 79 1.66 1.59 -20.47
N TYR A 80 1.96 0.30 -20.67
CA TYR A 80 2.50 -0.20 -21.93
C TYR A 80 1.51 0.03 -23.09
N ALA A 81 0.25 -0.31 -22.93
CA ALA A 81 -0.78 -0.07 -23.94
C ALA A 81 -0.89 1.44 -24.27
N PHE A 82 -0.97 2.28 -23.24
CA PHE A 82 -1.05 3.74 -23.42
C PHE A 82 0.24 4.37 -23.97
N SER A 83 1.42 3.80 -23.76
CA SER A 83 2.69 4.34 -24.24
C SER A 83 3.05 3.86 -25.65
N ARG A 84 2.77 2.59 -25.97
CA ARG A 84 3.28 1.91 -27.18
C ARG A 84 2.21 1.61 -28.22
N MET A 85 0.94 1.42 -27.82
CA MET A 85 -0.10 1.05 -28.77
C MET A 85 -0.82 2.29 -29.29
N ARG A 86 -1.25 2.22 -30.55
CA ARG A 86 -2.08 3.25 -31.22
C ARG A 86 -3.51 2.75 -31.26
N PHE A 87 -4.39 3.36 -30.47
CA PHE A 87 -5.82 3.06 -30.50
C PHE A 87 -6.66 4.31 -30.30
N THR A 88 -7.89 4.27 -30.81
CA THR A 88 -8.85 5.37 -30.69
C THR A 88 -9.22 5.55 -29.22
N GLY A 89 -9.23 6.80 -28.75
CA GLY A 89 -9.57 7.12 -27.36
C GLY A 89 -8.38 7.06 -26.36
N ARG A 90 -7.14 6.80 -26.79
CA ARG A 90 -5.96 6.73 -25.93
C ARG A 90 -5.81 7.93 -24.98
N ARG A 91 -5.89 9.16 -25.54
CA ARG A 91 -5.76 10.39 -24.72
C ARG A 91 -6.96 10.58 -23.79
N ALA A 92 -8.17 10.33 -24.29
CA ALA A 92 -9.38 10.41 -23.50
C ALA A 92 -9.34 9.38 -22.34
N GLY A 93 -8.94 8.15 -22.61
CA GLY A 93 -8.81 7.10 -21.59
C GLY A 93 -7.84 7.48 -20.47
N LEU A 94 -6.64 7.99 -20.78
CA LEU A 94 -5.69 8.47 -19.76
C LEU A 94 -6.27 9.63 -18.94
N LEU A 95 -6.94 10.59 -19.56
CA LEU A 95 -7.57 11.70 -18.85
C LEU A 95 -8.73 11.21 -17.97
N THR A 96 -9.54 10.27 -18.46
CA THR A 96 -10.63 9.67 -17.68
C THR A 96 -10.09 8.98 -16.43
N LEU A 97 -9.00 8.20 -16.54
CA LEU A 97 -8.37 7.57 -15.37
C LEU A 97 -7.93 8.60 -14.33
N LEU A 98 -7.39 9.75 -14.74
CA LEU A 98 -7.03 10.82 -13.81
C LEU A 98 -8.25 11.52 -13.21
N LEU A 99 -9.27 11.81 -14.01
CA LEU A 99 -10.49 12.48 -13.55
C LEU A 99 -11.26 11.61 -12.54
N LEU A 100 -11.31 10.29 -12.74
CA LEU A 100 -11.92 9.37 -11.79
C LEU A 100 -11.23 9.42 -10.40
N GLN A 101 -9.94 9.68 -10.35
CA GLN A 101 -9.20 9.81 -9.08
C GLN A 101 -9.49 11.13 -8.34
N MET A 102 -10.07 12.12 -9.00
CA MET A 102 -10.47 13.38 -8.35
C MET A 102 -11.79 13.23 -7.58
N PHE A 103 -12.52 12.12 -7.79
CA PHE A 103 -13.75 11.87 -7.04
C PHE A 103 -13.42 11.59 -5.57
N PRO A 104 -14.10 12.26 -4.60
CA PRO A 104 -13.82 12.08 -3.18
C PRO A 104 -14.04 10.64 -2.73
N GLN A 105 -12.97 9.97 -2.29
CA GLN A 105 -13.01 8.55 -1.90
C GLN A 105 -14.04 8.28 -0.79
N LEU A 106 -14.22 9.19 0.16
CA LEU A 106 -15.20 9.04 1.23
C LEU A 106 -16.65 8.91 0.72
N LEU A 107 -16.97 9.54 -0.41
CA LEU A 107 -18.32 9.45 -0.99
C LEU A 107 -18.56 8.08 -1.66
N THR A 108 -17.51 7.35 -2.02
CA THR A 108 -17.64 6.03 -2.64
C THR A 108 -17.94 4.92 -1.64
N VAL A 109 -17.70 5.13 -0.35
CA VAL A 109 -17.81 4.09 0.69
C VAL A 109 -19.21 3.47 0.72
N VAL A 110 -20.26 4.31 0.67
CA VAL A 110 -21.65 3.82 0.66
C VAL A 110 -21.96 3.00 -0.58
N ALA A 111 -21.47 3.47 -1.74
CA ALA A 111 -21.64 2.73 -3.00
C ALA A 111 -20.91 1.39 -2.99
N ILE A 112 -19.68 1.36 -2.44
CA ILE A 112 -18.89 0.13 -2.26
C ILE A 112 -19.65 -0.85 -1.36
N PHE A 113 -20.16 -0.38 -0.22
CA PHE A 113 -20.95 -1.21 0.70
C PHE A 113 -22.15 -1.84 -0.02
N LEU A 114 -22.97 -1.03 -0.71
CA LEU A 114 -24.15 -1.53 -1.43
C LEU A 114 -23.77 -2.51 -2.56
N LEU A 115 -22.70 -2.22 -3.28
CA LEU A 115 -22.20 -3.08 -4.36
C LEU A 115 -21.73 -4.44 -3.82
N LEU A 116 -20.91 -4.44 -2.75
CA LEU A 116 -20.42 -5.68 -2.15
C LEU A 116 -21.54 -6.49 -1.49
N ASN A 117 -22.53 -5.83 -0.90
CA ASN A 117 -23.72 -6.50 -0.39
C ASN A 117 -24.46 -7.22 -1.53
N PHE A 118 -24.75 -6.53 -2.64
CA PHE A 118 -25.41 -7.10 -3.81
C PHE A 118 -24.58 -8.23 -4.45
N ILE A 119 -23.26 -8.03 -4.60
CA ILE A 119 -22.38 -9.08 -5.15
C ILE A 119 -22.33 -10.29 -4.22
N GLY A 120 -22.33 -10.06 -2.91
CA GLY A 120 -22.29 -11.11 -1.88
C GLY A 120 -23.49 -12.06 -1.95
N ASP A 121 -24.66 -11.58 -2.34
CA ASP A 121 -25.86 -12.40 -2.55
C ASP A 121 -25.70 -13.39 -3.73
N ILE A 122 -24.85 -13.05 -4.70
CA ILE A 122 -24.60 -13.86 -5.91
C ILE A 122 -23.31 -14.69 -5.74
N ILE A 123 -22.25 -14.05 -5.27
CA ILE A 123 -20.90 -14.64 -5.10
C ILE A 123 -20.40 -14.29 -3.70
N PRO A 124 -20.71 -15.10 -2.67
CA PRO A 124 -20.34 -14.80 -1.27
C PRO A 124 -18.85 -14.50 -1.07
N ALA A 125 -17.97 -15.13 -1.83
CA ALA A 125 -16.53 -14.92 -1.76
C ALA A 125 -16.08 -13.48 -2.15
N LEU A 126 -16.92 -12.70 -2.81
CA LEU A 126 -16.65 -11.31 -3.23
C LEU A 126 -17.53 -10.29 -2.47
N GLY A 127 -18.35 -10.74 -1.54
CA GLY A 127 -19.25 -9.91 -0.76
C GLY A 127 -18.59 -9.20 0.43
N LEU A 128 -19.44 -8.60 1.25
CA LEU A 128 -19.05 -8.05 2.56
C LEU A 128 -18.43 -9.14 3.45
N GLY A 129 -17.46 -8.78 4.27
CA GLY A 129 -16.70 -9.71 5.11
C GLY A 129 -15.57 -10.44 4.37
N SER A 130 -15.51 -10.34 3.03
CA SER A 130 -14.53 -11.05 2.23
C SER A 130 -13.26 -10.22 1.97
N GLN A 131 -12.08 -10.81 2.23
CA GLN A 131 -10.80 -10.21 1.85
C GLN A 131 -10.65 -10.09 0.32
N LEU A 132 -11.19 -11.05 -0.44
CA LEU A 132 -11.21 -10.97 -1.91
C LEU A 132 -12.08 -9.81 -2.39
N GLY A 133 -13.24 -9.58 -1.76
CA GLY A 133 -14.08 -8.42 -2.04
C GLY A 133 -13.31 -7.12 -1.82
N LEU A 134 -12.58 -7.00 -0.70
CA LEU A 134 -11.74 -5.82 -0.41
C LEU A 134 -10.60 -5.65 -1.44
N ILE A 135 -9.90 -6.72 -1.80
CA ILE A 135 -8.86 -6.70 -2.84
C ILE A 135 -9.43 -6.18 -4.17
N MET A 136 -10.59 -6.65 -4.59
CA MET A 136 -11.23 -6.19 -5.85
C MET A 136 -11.59 -4.70 -5.81
N VAL A 137 -12.07 -4.21 -4.67
CA VAL A 137 -12.34 -2.77 -4.48
C VAL A 137 -11.05 -1.95 -4.61
N TYR A 138 -9.98 -2.37 -3.96
CA TYR A 138 -8.69 -1.70 -4.05
C TYR A 138 -8.10 -1.72 -5.47
N LEU A 139 -8.22 -2.82 -6.19
CA LEU A 139 -7.79 -2.93 -7.58
C LEU A 139 -8.58 -1.99 -8.51
N GLY A 140 -9.88 -1.78 -8.24
CA GLY A 140 -10.68 -0.81 -8.99
C GLY A 140 -10.11 0.61 -8.92
N GLY A 141 -9.56 1.04 -7.78
CA GLY A 141 -8.88 2.32 -7.62
C GLY A 141 -7.44 2.36 -8.15
N ALA A 142 -6.81 1.21 -8.34
CA ALA A 142 -5.38 1.09 -8.61
C ALA A 142 -4.94 1.62 -9.98
N LEU A 143 -5.83 1.60 -10.98
CA LEU A 143 -5.50 1.95 -12.37
C LEU A 143 -5.35 3.46 -12.63
N GLY A 144 -5.67 4.33 -11.68
CA GLY A 144 -5.63 5.78 -11.89
C GLY A 144 -4.21 6.36 -11.93
N VAL A 145 -3.80 6.95 -10.81
CA VAL A 145 -2.49 7.65 -10.68
C VAL A 145 -1.32 6.72 -10.97
N ASN A 146 -1.39 5.45 -10.54
CA ASN A 146 -0.30 4.50 -10.75
C ASN A 146 -0.02 4.22 -12.23
N THR A 147 -1.07 4.05 -13.04
CA THR A 147 -0.93 3.89 -14.50
C THR A 147 -0.33 5.14 -15.12
N TYR A 148 -0.73 6.33 -14.69
CA TYR A 148 -0.20 7.58 -15.22
C TYR A 148 1.27 7.79 -14.89
N LEU A 149 1.69 7.49 -13.66
CA LEU A 149 3.09 7.53 -13.25
C LEU A 149 3.94 6.57 -14.08
N MET A 150 3.48 5.33 -14.23
CA MET A 150 4.16 4.34 -15.05
C MET A 150 4.18 4.75 -16.53
N TYR A 151 3.07 5.27 -17.07
CA TYR A 151 3.00 5.78 -18.45
C TYR A 151 4.06 6.86 -18.71
N GLY A 152 4.22 7.81 -17.80
CA GLY A 152 5.26 8.83 -17.89
C GLY A 152 6.66 8.22 -18.02
N PHE A 153 6.96 7.23 -17.17
CA PHE A 153 8.26 6.57 -17.17
C PHE A 153 8.46 5.66 -18.40
N PHE A 154 7.45 4.95 -18.84
CA PHE A 154 7.51 4.12 -20.06
C PHE A 154 7.84 4.96 -21.32
N ASN A 155 7.40 6.23 -21.37
CA ASN A 155 7.74 7.12 -22.47
C ASN A 155 9.21 7.59 -22.44
N THR A 156 9.95 7.43 -21.36
CA THR A 156 11.40 7.73 -21.32
C THR A 156 12.23 6.65 -22.00
N VAL A 157 11.68 5.44 -22.15
CA VAL A 157 12.36 4.34 -22.84
C VAL A 157 12.27 4.58 -24.37
N PRO A 158 13.41 4.59 -25.10
CA PRO A 158 13.42 4.83 -26.54
C PRO A 158 12.58 3.82 -27.33
N ILE A 159 11.74 4.31 -28.21
CA ILE A 159 10.86 3.48 -29.08
C ILE A 159 11.68 2.59 -30.01
N SER A 160 12.89 3.03 -30.38
CA SER A 160 13.81 2.26 -31.24
C SER A 160 14.15 0.88 -30.69
N LEU A 161 14.11 0.68 -29.36
CA LEU A 161 14.30 -0.64 -28.75
C LEU A 161 13.16 -1.61 -29.11
N ASP A 162 11.92 -1.10 -29.11
CA ASP A 162 10.75 -1.88 -29.51
C ASP A 162 10.80 -2.21 -31.01
N GLU A 163 11.21 -1.24 -31.84
CA GLU A 163 11.31 -1.38 -33.29
C GLU A 163 12.40 -2.40 -33.68
N SER A 164 13.57 -2.29 -33.10
CA SER A 164 14.67 -3.26 -33.32
C SER A 164 14.28 -4.68 -32.94
N ALA A 165 13.66 -4.85 -31.76
CA ALA A 165 13.19 -6.16 -31.34
C ALA A 165 12.14 -6.77 -32.26
N ARG A 166 11.28 -5.93 -32.87
CA ARG A 166 10.29 -6.41 -33.86
C ARG A 166 10.92 -6.79 -35.19
N ILE A 167 11.97 -6.09 -35.61
CA ILE A 167 12.76 -6.49 -36.78
C ILE A 167 13.37 -7.88 -36.57
N ASP A 168 13.81 -8.17 -35.32
CA ASP A 168 14.31 -9.49 -34.89
C ASP A 168 13.18 -10.52 -34.70
N GLY A 169 11.91 -10.19 -35.00
CA GLY A 169 10.78 -11.12 -34.93
C GLY A 169 10.13 -11.24 -33.56
N ALA A 170 10.46 -10.37 -32.58
CA ALA A 170 9.85 -10.42 -31.26
C ALA A 170 8.37 -9.99 -31.29
N SER A 171 7.50 -10.77 -30.62
CA SER A 171 6.10 -10.40 -30.41
C SER A 171 5.96 -9.26 -29.40
N HIS A 172 4.80 -8.56 -29.38
CA HIS A 172 4.51 -7.53 -28.39
C HIS A 172 4.67 -8.02 -26.94
N VAL A 173 4.29 -9.26 -26.66
CA VAL A 173 4.43 -9.88 -25.34
C VAL A 173 5.90 -10.07 -24.99
N GLN A 174 6.72 -10.51 -25.94
CA GLN A 174 8.17 -10.66 -25.73
C GLN A 174 8.85 -9.31 -25.51
N VAL A 175 8.49 -8.28 -26.27
CA VAL A 175 8.98 -6.91 -26.09
C VAL A 175 8.62 -6.42 -24.69
N PHE A 176 7.37 -6.57 -24.26
CA PHE A 176 6.92 -6.16 -22.94
C PHE A 176 7.71 -6.83 -21.82
N PHE A 177 7.72 -8.17 -21.77
CA PHE A 177 8.30 -8.90 -20.64
C PHE A 177 9.84 -8.94 -20.66
N LYS A 178 10.47 -9.03 -21.83
CA LYS A 178 11.92 -9.24 -21.93
C LYS A 178 12.72 -7.94 -22.08
N ILE A 179 12.11 -6.86 -22.56
CA ILE A 179 12.80 -5.61 -22.87
C ILE A 179 12.29 -4.48 -21.99
N ILE A 180 10.99 -4.16 -22.09
CA ILE A 180 10.45 -2.96 -21.45
C ILE A 180 10.37 -3.15 -19.93
N LEU A 181 9.76 -4.24 -19.46
CA LEU A 181 9.54 -4.46 -18.04
C LEU A 181 10.82 -4.42 -17.19
N PRO A 182 11.95 -5.04 -17.62
CA PRO A 182 13.23 -4.90 -16.92
C PRO A 182 13.76 -3.46 -16.87
N LEU A 183 13.60 -2.69 -17.96
CA LEU A 183 14.08 -1.32 -18.03
C LEU A 183 13.29 -0.36 -17.14
N VAL A 184 12.01 -0.64 -16.92
CA VAL A 184 11.14 0.19 -16.09
C VAL A 184 11.02 -0.33 -14.63
N THR A 185 11.81 -1.33 -14.25
CA THR A 185 11.84 -1.88 -12.89
C THR A 185 11.91 -0.81 -11.79
N PRO A 186 12.68 0.28 -11.91
CA PRO A 186 12.73 1.32 -10.88
C PRO A 186 11.35 1.93 -10.57
N ILE A 187 10.57 2.28 -11.58
CA ILE A 187 9.23 2.84 -11.35
C ILE A 187 8.27 1.80 -10.83
N LEU A 188 8.40 0.53 -11.25
CA LEU A 188 7.57 -0.57 -10.72
C LEU A 188 7.82 -0.76 -9.22
N ALA A 189 9.07 -0.67 -8.78
CA ALA A 189 9.44 -0.76 -7.36
C ALA A 189 8.82 0.40 -6.55
N VAL A 190 8.89 1.63 -7.08
CA VAL A 190 8.27 2.81 -6.43
C VAL A 190 6.76 2.62 -6.30
N VAL A 191 6.08 2.29 -7.40
CA VAL A 191 4.63 2.13 -7.40
C VAL A 191 4.21 0.96 -6.50
N GLY A 192 4.94 -0.16 -6.52
CA GLY A 192 4.67 -1.30 -5.65
C GLY A 192 4.79 -0.94 -4.17
N LEU A 193 5.84 -0.21 -3.79
CA LEU A 193 6.04 0.26 -2.43
C LEU A 193 4.92 1.21 -1.99
N LEU A 194 4.59 2.22 -2.81
CA LEU A 194 3.54 3.19 -2.50
C LEU A 194 2.16 2.51 -2.41
N ALA A 195 1.87 1.56 -3.29
CA ALA A 195 0.64 0.79 -3.24
C ALA A 195 0.56 -0.05 -1.96
N PHE A 196 1.64 -0.77 -1.60
CA PHE A 196 1.68 -1.57 -0.37
C PHE A 196 1.48 -0.70 0.88
N ILE A 197 2.16 0.45 0.97
CA ILE A 197 1.99 1.39 2.10
C ILE A 197 0.55 1.90 2.16
N GLY A 198 -0.01 2.35 1.03
CA GLY A 198 -1.37 2.89 0.97
C GLY A 198 -2.42 1.87 1.39
N ILE A 199 -2.31 0.63 0.91
CA ILE A 199 -3.24 -0.46 1.23
C ILE A 199 -3.09 -0.88 2.70
N SER A 200 -1.85 -1.00 3.20
CA SER A 200 -1.59 -1.43 4.58
C SER A 200 -2.09 -0.42 5.62
N SER A 201 -2.15 0.85 5.27
CA SER A 201 -2.64 1.94 6.13
C SER A 201 -4.11 2.32 5.87
N GLU A 202 -4.75 1.72 4.86
CA GLU A 202 -6.15 2.03 4.55
C GLU A 202 -7.06 1.48 5.65
N PHE A 203 -7.87 2.39 6.19
CA PHE A 203 -8.75 2.11 7.33
C PHE A 203 -10.23 2.19 6.96
N VAL A 204 -10.62 3.19 6.16
CA VAL A 204 -12.02 3.55 5.98
C VAL A 204 -12.82 2.48 5.25
N ILE A 205 -12.32 2.07 4.08
CA ILE A 205 -12.99 1.03 3.27
C ILE A 205 -12.86 -0.31 3.99
N ALA A 206 -11.68 -0.63 4.52
CA ALA A 206 -11.45 -1.87 5.25
C ALA A 206 -12.40 -2.04 6.44
N SER A 207 -12.65 -0.97 7.22
CA SER A 207 -13.55 -1.02 8.39
C SER A 207 -15.02 -1.25 8.03
N VAL A 208 -15.43 -0.83 6.83
CA VAL A 208 -16.80 -1.04 6.32
C VAL A 208 -16.96 -2.42 5.70
N VAL A 209 -15.92 -2.90 5.02
CA VAL A 209 -15.98 -4.18 4.30
C VAL A 209 -15.71 -5.37 5.23
N LEU A 210 -14.73 -5.27 6.13
CA LEU A 210 -14.30 -6.37 7.02
C LEU A 210 -14.78 -6.13 8.46
N THR A 211 -15.99 -6.57 8.75
CA THR A 211 -16.62 -6.35 10.06
C THR A 211 -16.27 -7.44 11.10
N ASP A 212 -15.94 -8.65 10.65
CA ASP A 212 -15.55 -9.74 11.53
C ASP A 212 -14.12 -9.53 12.05
N PRO A 213 -13.89 -9.59 13.39
CA PRO A 213 -12.57 -9.41 13.99
C PRO A 213 -11.47 -10.28 13.36
N GLU A 214 -11.76 -11.52 12.98
CA GLU A 214 -10.77 -12.42 12.38
C GLU A 214 -10.38 -12.03 10.94
N SER A 215 -11.27 -11.35 10.22
CA SER A 215 -11.05 -10.94 8.82
C SER A 215 -10.38 -9.58 8.69
N GLN A 216 -10.39 -8.75 9.74
CA GLN A 216 -9.92 -7.37 9.74
C GLN A 216 -8.46 -7.22 9.32
N THR A 217 -8.15 -6.03 8.78
CA THR A 217 -6.77 -5.59 8.57
C THR A 217 -6.17 -5.06 9.87
N LEU A 218 -4.84 -4.94 9.89
CA LEU A 218 -4.11 -4.43 11.04
C LEU A 218 -4.51 -3.00 11.42
N ALA A 219 -4.75 -2.14 10.42
CA ALA A 219 -5.20 -0.76 10.66
C ALA A 219 -6.55 -0.72 11.39
N VAL A 220 -7.50 -1.55 10.97
CA VAL A 220 -8.84 -1.65 11.61
C VAL A 220 -8.73 -2.28 13.00
N GLY A 221 -8.00 -3.39 13.12
CA GLY A 221 -7.85 -4.10 14.39
C GLY A 221 -7.15 -3.23 15.45
N LEU A 222 -6.06 -2.55 15.11
CA LEU A 222 -5.35 -1.68 16.04
C LEU A 222 -6.20 -0.51 16.51
N TYR A 223 -7.04 0.06 15.64
CA TYR A 223 -7.95 1.13 16.02
C TYR A 223 -8.88 0.72 17.17
N SER A 224 -9.23 -0.56 17.29
CA SER A 224 -10.08 -1.06 18.38
C SER A 224 -9.49 -0.85 19.77
N TYR A 225 -8.17 -0.72 19.90
CA TYR A 225 -7.51 -0.44 21.19
C TYR A 225 -7.69 1.00 21.66
N VAL A 226 -7.91 1.95 20.75
CA VAL A 226 -8.02 3.38 21.06
C VAL A 226 -9.43 3.94 20.86
N ALA A 227 -10.31 3.24 20.11
CA ALA A 227 -11.68 3.70 19.79
C ALA A 227 -12.60 3.88 21.00
N GLN A 228 -12.34 3.18 22.11
CA GLN A 228 -13.20 3.20 23.30
C GLN A 228 -12.73 4.21 24.37
N GLN A 229 -12.04 5.27 23.99
CA GLN A 229 -11.50 6.32 24.88
C GLN A 229 -10.61 5.80 26.02
N ARG A 230 -10.00 4.62 25.86
CA ARG A 230 -9.17 4.00 26.87
C ARG A 230 -7.70 4.35 26.64
N SER A 231 -7.26 5.42 27.27
CA SER A 231 -5.84 5.76 27.39
C SER A 231 -4.98 4.62 27.96
N GLU A 232 -5.61 3.63 28.57
CA GLU A 232 -4.98 2.45 29.20
C GLU A 232 -4.37 1.48 28.19
N ASN A 233 -4.84 1.43 26.93
CA ASN A 233 -4.36 0.54 25.89
C ASN A 233 -3.37 1.22 24.91
N TRP A 234 -2.92 2.41 25.25
CA TRP A 234 -2.05 3.19 24.37
C TRP A 234 -0.71 2.49 24.08
N GLY A 235 -0.11 1.85 25.10
CA GLY A 235 1.12 1.09 24.96
C GLY A 235 0.96 -0.12 24.04
N VAL A 236 -0.16 -0.86 24.18
CA VAL A 236 -0.49 -2.01 23.32
C VAL A 236 -0.72 -1.57 21.86
N PHE A 237 -1.44 -0.47 21.67
CA PHE A 237 -1.60 0.14 20.33
C PHE A 237 -0.26 0.53 19.72
N ALA A 238 0.62 1.18 20.51
CA ALA A 238 1.95 1.58 20.07
C ALA A 238 2.83 0.37 19.71
N ALA A 239 2.78 -0.70 20.52
CA ALA A 239 3.48 -1.96 20.23
C ALA A 239 3.02 -2.56 18.89
N GLY A 240 1.71 -2.59 18.65
CA GLY A 240 1.15 -3.00 17.37
C GLY A 240 1.60 -2.12 16.19
N ALA A 241 1.65 -0.79 16.38
CA ALA A 241 2.11 0.16 15.37
C ALA A 241 3.60 -0.03 15.04
N VAL A 242 4.45 -0.31 16.03
CA VAL A 242 5.87 -0.64 15.83
C VAL A 242 6.01 -1.89 14.96
N LEU A 243 5.25 -2.94 15.28
CA LEU A 243 5.27 -4.17 14.47
C LEU A 243 4.69 -3.96 13.06
N ALA A 244 3.66 -3.11 12.92
CA ALA A 244 3.09 -2.75 11.62
C ALA A 244 4.10 -2.07 10.68
N ALA A 245 5.07 -1.33 11.24
CA ALA A 245 6.11 -0.69 10.45
C ALA A 245 7.14 -1.67 9.86
N VAL A 246 7.32 -2.86 10.48
CA VAL A 246 8.34 -3.83 10.07
C VAL A 246 8.21 -4.29 8.62
N PRO A 247 7.04 -4.73 8.12
CA PRO A 247 6.90 -5.12 6.71
C PRO A 247 7.20 -3.98 5.74
N VAL A 248 6.73 -2.77 6.04
CA VAL A 248 6.96 -1.58 5.20
C VAL A 248 8.44 -1.24 5.14
N MET A 249 9.11 -1.23 6.30
CA MET A 249 10.56 -0.99 6.39
C MET A 249 11.35 -2.05 5.63
N THR A 250 10.99 -3.32 5.81
CA THR A 250 11.64 -4.45 5.13
C THR A 250 11.50 -4.31 3.61
N LEU A 251 10.27 -4.04 3.14
CA LEU A 251 10.01 -3.85 1.72
C LEU A 251 10.78 -2.64 1.16
N PHE A 252 10.82 -1.52 1.90
CA PHE A 252 11.60 -0.34 1.52
C PHE A 252 13.09 -0.67 1.41
N LEU A 253 13.69 -1.29 2.42
CA LEU A 253 15.10 -1.66 2.43
C LEU A 253 15.45 -2.60 1.27
N PHE A 254 14.54 -3.48 0.89
CA PHE A 254 14.72 -4.36 -0.25
C PHE A 254 14.63 -3.62 -1.59
N LEU A 255 13.67 -2.69 -1.73
CA LEU A 255 13.39 -1.99 -2.98
C LEU A 255 14.26 -0.74 -3.19
N GLN A 256 14.86 -0.15 -2.15
CA GLN A 256 15.65 1.10 -2.24
C GLN A 256 16.75 1.05 -3.29
N ARG A 257 17.39 -0.11 -3.51
CA ARG A 257 18.43 -0.29 -4.54
C ARG A 257 17.90 -0.05 -5.96
N TYR A 258 16.64 -0.41 -6.23
CA TYR A 258 16.00 -0.19 -7.53
C TYR A 258 15.54 1.26 -7.68
N ILE A 259 15.11 1.89 -6.58
CA ILE A 259 14.64 3.29 -6.56
C ILE A 259 15.81 4.24 -6.84
N THR A 260 16.95 4.04 -6.17
CA THR A 260 18.14 4.90 -6.33
C THR A 260 18.78 4.79 -7.70
N SER A 261 18.81 3.60 -8.31
CA SER A 261 19.38 3.40 -9.65
C SER A 261 18.58 4.14 -10.74
N GLY A 262 17.26 4.26 -10.60
CA GLY A 262 16.41 4.99 -11.54
C GLY A 262 16.59 6.51 -11.49
N LEU A 263 16.85 7.07 -10.30
CA LEU A 263 17.06 8.51 -10.12
C LEU A 263 18.40 8.97 -10.71
N THR A 264 19.44 8.16 -10.61
CA THR A 264 20.77 8.49 -11.16
C THR A 264 20.81 8.37 -12.69
N ALA A 265 20.10 7.43 -13.29
CA ALA A 265 20.02 7.29 -14.75
C ALA A 265 19.28 8.46 -15.44
N GLY A 266 18.36 9.12 -14.75
CA GLY A 266 17.65 10.31 -15.25
C GLY A 266 18.40 11.64 -15.01
N GLY A 267 19.37 11.66 -14.11
CA GLY A 267 20.12 12.87 -13.73
C GLY A 267 21.35 13.19 -14.59
N VAL A 268 21.79 12.28 -15.46
CA VAL A 268 22.95 12.48 -16.33
C VAL A 268 22.48 12.87 -17.73
N LYS A 269 21.80 14.00 -17.85
CA LYS A 269 21.62 14.78 -19.09
C LYS A 269 22.00 16.22 -18.76
N GLY A 270 23.28 16.45 -18.65
CA GLY A 270 23.93 17.75 -18.61
C GLY A 270 25.11 17.73 -19.55
#